data_a1b48df2d420691ca33ad20cecc9e043
#
_entry.id   a1b48df2d420691ca33ad20cecc9e043
#
_cell.length_a   1.000
_cell.length_b   1.000
_cell.length_c   1.000
_cell.angle_alpha   90.00
_cell.angle_beta   90.00
_cell.angle_gamma   90.00
#
_symmetry.space_group_name_H-M   'P 1'
#
loop_
_entity.id
_entity.type
_entity.pdbx_description
1 polymer ?
#
loop_
_entity_poly.entity_id
_entity_poly.type
_entity_poly.pdbx_seq_one_letter_code
_entity_poly.pdbx_strand_id
1 'polypeptide(L)'
;MAICVAVALACNEGLRPTTAAPAIRGTVTYQGHLPDSLRDSTGAVLVVAFATFPQTPADLLHFAAVAFLDTGGPPRRYELRVPTGTYEWVLAVWEKKSNTELGSGNADSLLREVGFYRDAGDTTTHGTGRVHVGGAGTDSINFAIDFTNMHRICDYFPPCPP
;
A
#
# COMPACT_ATOMS: atom_id res chain seq x y z
N MET A 1 53.72 18.49 -44.20
CA MET A 1 53.37 18.13 -42.79
C MET A 1 51.89 18.46 -42.59
N ALA A 2 51.02 17.46 -42.74
CA ALA A 2 49.55 17.63 -42.71
C ALA A 2 49.08 17.25 -41.32
N ILE A 3 48.45 18.18 -40.62
CA ILE A 3 47.89 17.96 -39.27
C ILE A 3 46.41 17.52 -39.50
N CYS A 4 46.12 16.23 -39.24
CA CYS A 4 44.74 15.73 -39.15
C CYS A 4 44.17 16.10 -37.77
N VAL A 5 43.21 17.03 -37.77
CA VAL A 5 42.37 17.33 -36.60
C VAL A 5 41.25 16.30 -36.57
N ALA A 6 41.33 15.34 -35.67
CA ALA A 6 40.24 14.41 -35.40
C ALA A 6 39.19 15.11 -34.49
N VAL A 7 38.07 15.49 -35.09
CA VAL A 7 36.90 15.97 -34.35
C VAL A 7 36.20 14.76 -33.76
N ALA A 8 36.39 14.53 -32.44
CA ALA A 8 35.61 13.55 -31.69
C ALA A 8 34.19 14.11 -31.53
N LEU A 9 33.25 13.68 -32.37
CA LEU A 9 31.82 13.85 -32.14
C LEU A 9 31.43 12.95 -30.95
N ALA A 10 31.49 13.52 -29.77
CA ALA A 10 30.88 12.89 -28.58
C ALA A 10 29.36 12.87 -28.81
N CYS A 11 28.82 11.75 -29.24
CA CYS A 11 27.38 11.48 -29.18
C CYS A 11 26.93 11.54 -27.73
N ASN A 12 26.56 12.72 -27.29
CA ASN A 12 25.97 12.94 -25.96
C ASN A 12 24.47 12.68 -26.07
N GLU A 13 24.12 11.49 -26.55
CA GLU A 13 22.77 10.95 -26.34
C GLU A 13 22.68 10.52 -24.87
N GLY A 14 22.67 11.53 -24.00
CA GLY A 14 22.39 11.31 -22.59
C GLY A 14 21.10 10.54 -22.48
N LEU A 15 21.19 9.34 -21.88
CA LEU A 15 20.01 8.62 -21.45
C LEU A 15 19.13 9.64 -20.71
N ARG A 16 17.99 9.98 -21.29
CA ARG A 16 17.01 10.82 -20.58
C ARG A 16 16.74 10.13 -19.26
N PRO A 17 16.89 10.80 -18.11
CA PRO A 17 16.54 10.21 -16.85
C PRO A 17 15.10 9.74 -16.98
N THR A 18 14.88 8.44 -16.89
CA THR A 18 13.53 7.87 -16.86
C THR A 18 12.84 8.51 -15.67
N THR A 19 11.85 9.35 -15.94
CA THR A 19 11.03 9.94 -14.87
C THR A 19 10.44 8.77 -14.11
N ALA A 20 10.82 8.64 -12.83
CA ALA A 20 10.28 7.58 -11.99
C ALA A 20 8.75 7.67 -12.02
N ALA A 21 8.08 6.54 -12.19
CA ALA A 21 6.62 6.51 -12.15
C ALA A 21 6.13 7.05 -10.80
N PRO A 22 5.04 7.83 -10.77
CA PRO A 22 4.46 8.32 -9.53
C PRO A 22 4.16 7.15 -8.58
N ALA A 23 4.37 7.37 -7.30
CA ALA A 23 4.15 6.35 -6.28
C ALA A 23 3.80 6.97 -4.93
N ILE A 24 3.11 6.19 -4.10
CA ILE A 24 2.96 6.44 -2.66
C ILE A 24 4.09 5.68 -1.97
N ARG A 25 4.90 6.39 -1.17
CA ARG A 25 6.00 5.79 -0.42
C ARG A 25 5.87 6.11 1.05
N GLY A 26 6.24 5.15 1.88
CA GLY A 26 6.21 5.33 3.31
C GLY A 26 6.90 4.21 4.06
N THR A 27 6.74 4.26 5.37
CA THR A 27 7.26 3.27 6.29
C THR A 27 6.13 2.77 7.17
N VAL A 28 6.03 1.45 7.26
CA VAL A 28 5.16 0.79 8.23
C VAL A 28 5.99 0.43 9.45
N THR A 29 5.48 0.78 10.64
CA THR A 29 6.02 0.36 11.94
C THR A 29 5.11 -0.70 12.55
N TYR A 30 5.69 -1.70 13.22
CA TYR A 30 4.94 -2.77 13.84
C TYR A 30 4.76 -2.49 15.33
N GLN A 31 3.52 -2.49 15.80
CA GLN A 31 3.19 -2.49 17.23
C GLN A 31 3.14 -3.95 17.68
N GLY A 32 4.30 -4.44 18.16
CA GLY A 32 4.46 -5.86 18.46
C GLY A 32 4.87 -6.70 17.23
N HIS A 33 4.63 -7.99 17.33
CA HIS A 33 4.88 -8.96 16.27
C HIS A 33 3.61 -9.77 16.00
N LEU A 34 3.58 -10.42 14.85
CA LEU A 34 2.47 -11.32 14.51
C LEU A 34 2.33 -12.39 15.60
N PRO A 35 1.15 -12.52 16.24
CA PRO A 35 0.91 -13.56 17.23
C PRO A 35 1.19 -14.95 16.67
N ASP A 36 1.80 -15.83 17.47
CA ASP A 36 2.12 -17.21 17.05
C ASP A 36 0.87 -17.98 16.61
N SER A 37 -0.28 -17.70 17.25
CA SER A 37 -1.57 -18.29 16.89
C SER A 37 -2.04 -17.96 15.47
N LEU A 38 -1.54 -16.86 14.88
CA LEU A 38 -1.89 -16.45 13.52
C LEU A 38 -0.86 -16.87 12.48
N ARG A 39 0.36 -17.25 12.90
CA ARG A 39 1.49 -17.50 11.99
C ARG A 39 1.16 -18.53 10.92
N ASP A 40 0.60 -19.66 11.28
CA ASP A 40 0.27 -20.75 10.35
C ASP A 40 -0.95 -20.44 9.47
N SER A 41 -1.79 -19.49 9.91
CA SER A 41 -2.99 -19.04 9.20
C SER A 41 -2.77 -17.79 8.35
N THR A 42 -1.57 -17.20 8.37
CA THR A 42 -1.23 -16.03 7.56
C THR A 42 -0.91 -16.45 6.12
N GLY A 43 -1.63 -15.89 5.16
CA GLY A 43 -1.34 -15.96 3.74
C GLY A 43 -0.38 -14.86 3.33
N ALA A 44 -0.73 -13.61 3.65
CA ALA A 44 0.07 -12.44 3.33
C ALA A 44 -0.20 -11.28 4.30
N VAL A 45 0.71 -10.32 4.32
CA VAL A 45 0.48 -8.97 4.84
C VAL A 45 0.77 -8.00 3.70
N LEU A 46 -0.17 -7.12 3.41
CA LEU A 46 -0.17 -6.27 2.23
C LEU A 46 -0.35 -4.81 2.65
N VAL A 47 0.27 -3.89 1.91
CA VAL A 47 -0.18 -2.49 1.88
C VAL A 47 -0.96 -2.30 0.59
N VAL A 48 -2.14 -1.71 0.69
CA VAL A 48 -3.01 -1.43 -0.45
C VAL A 48 -3.43 0.04 -0.46
N ALA A 49 -3.69 0.56 -1.65
CA ALA A 49 -4.26 1.89 -1.83
C ALA A 49 -5.57 1.82 -2.61
N PHE A 50 -6.58 2.55 -2.13
CA PHE A 50 -7.85 2.74 -2.81
C PHE A 50 -7.99 4.21 -3.24
N ALA A 51 -8.32 4.42 -4.52
CA ALA A 51 -8.60 5.75 -5.02
C ALA A 51 -9.92 6.30 -4.45
N THR A 52 -10.88 5.41 -4.20
CA THR A 52 -12.16 5.73 -3.59
C THR A 52 -12.36 4.80 -2.39
N PHE A 53 -12.89 5.33 -1.29
CA PHE A 53 -13.17 4.51 -0.12
C PHE A 53 -14.22 3.43 -0.46
N PRO A 54 -13.92 2.13 -0.21
CA PRO A 54 -14.83 1.04 -0.52
C PRO A 54 -16.19 1.20 0.19
N GLN A 55 -17.28 0.91 -0.52
CA GLN A 55 -18.64 0.94 0.01
C GLN A 55 -19.26 -0.45 0.11
N THR A 56 -18.68 -1.42 -0.59
CA THR A 56 -19.16 -2.80 -0.65
C THR A 56 -17.98 -3.79 -0.63
N PRO A 57 -18.19 -5.06 -0.26
CA PRO A 57 -17.14 -6.09 -0.36
C PRO A 57 -16.57 -6.26 -1.78
N ALA A 58 -17.35 -5.97 -2.82
CA ALA A 58 -16.86 -6.03 -4.20
C ALA A 58 -15.83 -4.95 -4.50
N ASP A 59 -15.93 -3.78 -3.88
CA ASP A 59 -14.99 -2.67 -4.07
C ASP A 59 -13.60 -2.99 -3.51
N LEU A 60 -13.50 -3.93 -2.57
CA LEU A 60 -12.22 -4.38 -2.02
C LEU A 60 -11.29 -5.01 -3.06
N LEU A 61 -11.85 -5.48 -4.17
CA LEU A 61 -11.07 -6.04 -5.28
C LEU A 61 -10.60 -4.97 -6.27
N HIS A 62 -11.03 -3.71 -6.11
CA HIS A 62 -10.70 -2.57 -6.98
C HIS A 62 -9.62 -1.66 -6.37
N PHE A 63 -8.59 -2.23 -5.74
CA PHE A 63 -7.46 -1.47 -5.26
C PHE A 63 -6.60 -0.93 -6.42
N ALA A 64 -6.01 0.25 -6.23
CA ALA A 64 -5.16 0.89 -7.22
C ALA A 64 -3.77 0.26 -7.28
N ALA A 65 -3.23 -0.16 -6.14
CA ALA A 65 -1.93 -0.82 -6.05
C ALA A 65 -1.82 -1.65 -4.76
N VAL A 66 -0.89 -2.59 -4.77
CA VAL A 66 -0.57 -3.46 -3.65
C VAL A 66 0.95 -3.66 -3.52
N ALA A 67 1.44 -3.73 -2.29
CA ALA A 67 2.81 -4.12 -1.95
C ALA A 67 2.79 -5.15 -0.82
N PHE A 68 3.64 -6.17 -0.93
CA PHE A 68 3.78 -7.18 0.11
C PHE A 68 4.68 -6.68 1.24
N LEU A 69 4.32 -7.03 2.47
CA LEU A 69 5.11 -6.78 3.67
C LEU A 69 5.49 -8.10 4.36
N ASP A 70 6.56 -8.04 5.14
CA ASP A 70 6.87 -9.11 6.10
C ASP A 70 5.88 -9.10 7.27
N THR A 71 5.81 -10.20 8.00
CA THR A 71 4.87 -10.39 9.13
C THR A 71 5.35 -9.79 10.45
N GLY A 72 6.38 -8.98 10.45
CA GLY A 72 6.89 -8.29 11.64
C GLY A 72 8.36 -7.94 11.55
N GLY A 73 8.89 -7.34 12.61
CA GLY A 73 10.29 -6.95 12.71
C GLY A 73 10.52 -5.44 12.68
N PRO A 74 11.70 -4.97 12.23
CA PRO A 74 11.99 -3.56 12.14
C PRO A 74 11.06 -2.86 11.15
N PRO A 75 10.92 -1.51 11.21
CA PRO A 75 10.09 -0.77 10.26
C PRO A 75 10.42 -1.12 8.82
N ARG A 76 9.40 -1.28 7.99
CA ARG A 76 9.52 -1.65 6.57
C ARG A 76 9.09 -0.51 5.68
N ARG A 77 9.91 -0.22 4.66
CA ARG A 77 9.53 0.70 3.59
C ARG A 77 8.65 -0.01 2.59
N TYR A 78 7.71 0.73 2.02
CA TYR A 78 6.87 0.26 0.94
C TYR A 78 6.79 1.29 -0.19
N GLU A 79 6.48 0.82 -1.38
CA GLU A 79 6.21 1.64 -2.56
C GLU A 79 5.00 1.08 -3.29
N LEU A 80 3.97 1.91 -3.46
CA LEU A 80 2.79 1.62 -4.26
C LEU A 80 2.86 2.48 -5.53
N ARG A 81 3.13 1.87 -6.66
CA ARG A 81 3.14 2.57 -7.96
C ARG A 81 1.71 2.82 -8.38
N VAL A 82 1.35 4.08 -8.45
CA VAL A 82 -0.02 4.53 -8.72
C VAL A 82 0.02 5.75 -9.66
N PRO A 83 -1.01 5.97 -10.48
CA PRO A 83 -1.17 7.22 -11.23
C PRO A 83 -1.22 8.45 -10.33
N THR A 84 -0.99 9.63 -10.91
CA THR A 84 -1.27 10.91 -10.23
C THR A 84 -2.76 10.99 -9.90
N GLY A 85 -3.08 11.47 -8.71
CA GLY A 85 -4.47 11.52 -8.25
C GLY A 85 -4.58 11.59 -6.73
N THR A 86 -5.78 11.40 -6.24
CA THR A 86 -6.09 11.35 -4.81
C THR A 86 -6.51 9.94 -4.44
N TYR A 87 -6.00 9.47 -3.30
CA TYR A 87 -6.27 8.15 -2.73
C TYR A 87 -6.90 8.36 -1.36
N GLU A 88 -8.07 7.77 -1.16
CA GLU A 88 -8.88 7.99 0.04
C GLU A 88 -8.58 6.99 1.15
N TRP A 89 -7.92 5.89 0.82
CA TRP A 89 -7.53 4.91 1.84
C TRP A 89 -6.22 4.20 1.47
N VAL A 90 -5.22 4.33 2.33
CA VAL A 90 -3.95 3.58 2.29
C VAL A 90 -3.84 2.81 3.59
N LEU A 91 -3.87 1.48 3.50
CA LEU A 91 -3.95 0.62 4.67
C LEU A 91 -3.08 -0.62 4.54
N ALA A 92 -2.79 -1.24 5.67
CA ALA A 92 -2.25 -2.59 5.73
C ALA A 92 -3.39 -3.61 5.97
N VAL A 93 -3.31 -4.70 5.25
CA VAL A 93 -4.27 -5.80 5.30
C VAL A 93 -3.53 -7.09 5.64
N TRP A 94 -3.99 -7.79 6.66
CA TRP A 94 -3.64 -9.18 6.89
C TRP A 94 -4.61 -10.06 6.10
N GLU A 95 -4.05 -10.97 5.30
CA GLU A 95 -4.79 -11.96 4.54
C GLU A 95 -4.64 -13.32 5.20
N LYS A 96 -5.77 -13.95 5.48
CA LYS A 96 -5.82 -15.31 5.98
C LYS A 96 -5.45 -16.30 4.87
N LYS A 97 -4.58 -17.25 5.16
CA LYS A 97 -4.27 -18.36 4.27
C LYS A 97 -5.55 -19.12 3.92
N SER A 98 -5.80 -19.28 2.64
CA SER A 98 -6.99 -19.95 2.11
C SER A 98 -6.64 -20.80 0.89
N ASN A 99 -7.40 -21.87 0.66
CA ASN A 99 -7.35 -22.66 -0.57
C ASN A 99 -8.35 -22.14 -1.62
N THR A 100 -9.16 -21.13 -1.28
CA THR A 100 -10.07 -20.47 -2.20
C THR A 100 -9.50 -19.12 -2.61
N GLU A 101 -9.68 -18.76 -3.88
CA GLU A 101 -9.31 -17.43 -4.36
C GLU A 101 -10.09 -16.34 -3.63
N LEU A 102 -9.42 -15.20 -3.41
CA LEU A 102 -10.04 -14.01 -2.86
C LEU A 102 -11.11 -13.49 -3.85
N GLY A 103 -12.30 -13.29 -3.37
CA GLY A 103 -13.43 -12.77 -4.13
C GLY A 103 -14.39 -11.96 -3.27
N SER A 104 -15.34 -11.26 -3.88
CA SER A 104 -16.30 -10.42 -3.15
C SER A 104 -17.12 -11.18 -2.11
N GLY A 105 -17.39 -12.48 -2.34
CA GLY A 105 -18.16 -13.31 -1.41
C GLY A 105 -17.41 -13.79 -0.18
N ASN A 106 -16.07 -13.71 -0.17
CA ASN A 106 -15.23 -14.18 0.95
C ASN A 106 -14.21 -13.15 1.45
N ALA A 107 -14.14 -11.97 0.83
CA ALA A 107 -13.18 -10.92 1.19
C ALA A 107 -13.24 -10.58 2.68
N ASP A 108 -14.44 -10.39 3.23
CA ASP A 108 -14.61 -10.06 4.64
C ASP A 108 -14.20 -11.20 5.60
N SER A 109 -14.27 -12.45 5.16
CA SER A 109 -13.82 -13.60 5.96
C SER A 109 -12.30 -13.81 5.93
N LEU A 110 -11.65 -13.39 4.84
CA LEU A 110 -10.23 -13.62 4.58
C LEU A 110 -9.35 -12.41 4.91
N LEU A 111 -9.89 -11.20 4.89
CA LEU A 111 -9.13 -9.98 5.08
C LEU A 111 -9.43 -9.34 6.44
N ARG A 112 -8.38 -8.77 7.05
CA ARG A 112 -8.47 -7.92 8.24
C ARG A 112 -7.63 -6.67 8.03
N GLU A 113 -8.19 -5.52 8.36
CA GLU A 113 -7.42 -4.30 8.49
C GLU A 113 -6.57 -4.40 9.76
N VAL A 114 -5.29 -4.02 9.65
CA VAL A 114 -4.32 -4.08 10.75
C VAL A 114 -3.63 -2.75 11.00
N GLY A 115 -3.99 -1.71 10.27
CA GLY A 115 -3.48 -0.34 10.38
C GLY A 115 -3.66 0.43 9.08
N PHE A 116 -3.81 1.73 9.16
CA PHE A 116 -3.95 2.59 7.98
C PHE A 116 -3.37 3.98 8.23
N TYR A 117 -3.09 4.68 7.13
CA TYR A 117 -2.65 6.06 7.18
C TYR A 117 -3.80 6.98 7.60
N ARG A 118 -3.48 7.91 8.49
CA ARG A 118 -4.37 8.96 8.98
C ARG A 118 -3.75 10.32 8.75
N ASP A 119 -4.57 11.30 8.47
CA ASP A 119 -4.12 12.68 8.46
C ASP A 119 -3.70 13.13 9.87
N ALA A 120 -2.68 13.98 9.93
CA ALA A 120 -2.22 14.52 11.19
C ALA A 120 -3.37 15.31 11.86
N GLY A 121 -3.70 14.91 13.09
CA GLY A 121 -4.78 15.53 13.87
C GLY A 121 -6.15 14.89 13.70
N ASP A 122 -6.32 13.88 12.84
CA ASP A 122 -7.55 13.10 12.82
C ASP A 122 -7.62 12.20 14.05
N THR A 123 -8.63 12.40 14.87
CA THR A 123 -8.90 11.65 16.09
C THR A 123 -10.10 10.71 15.96
N THR A 124 -10.73 10.64 14.79
CA THR A 124 -11.87 9.75 14.55
C THR A 124 -11.43 8.29 14.49
N THR A 125 -12.29 7.37 14.90
CA THR A 125 -11.95 5.93 14.94
C THR A 125 -11.67 5.37 13.54
N HIS A 126 -12.37 5.86 12.53
CA HIS A 126 -12.30 5.38 11.14
C HIS A 126 -11.90 6.49 10.14
N GLY A 127 -11.26 7.55 10.64
CA GLY A 127 -10.78 8.64 9.79
C GLY A 127 -9.60 8.19 8.95
N THR A 128 -9.82 8.02 7.65
CA THR A 128 -8.75 7.71 6.71
C THR A 128 -8.02 8.97 6.27
N GLY A 129 -6.69 8.92 6.20
CA GLY A 129 -5.90 10.00 5.64
C GLY A 129 -6.01 10.02 4.12
N ARG A 130 -6.27 11.21 3.57
CA ARG A 130 -6.30 11.41 2.12
C ARG A 130 -4.90 11.66 1.59
N VAL A 131 -4.45 10.88 0.59
CA VAL A 131 -3.13 10.98 -0.02
C VAL A 131 -3.23 11.58 -1.41
N HIS A 132 -2.55 12.70 -1.64
CA HIS A 132 -2.46 13.31 -2.96
C HIS A 132 -1.12 12.96 -3.61
N VAL A 133 -1.16 12.35 -4.81
CA VAL A 133 0.01 11.90 -5.56
C VAL A 133 0.22 12.81 -6.77
N GLY A 134 1.31 13.58 -6.75
CA GLY A 134 1.78 14.39 -7.87
C GLY A 134 2.67 13.61 -8.84
N GLY A 135 3.21 14.30 -9.85
CA GLY A 135 4.06 13.67 -10.87
C GLY A 135 5.36 13.05 -10.32
N ALA A 136 5.89 13.55 -9.21
CA ALA A 136 7.05 12.99 -8.50
C ALA A 136 6.67 11.87 -7.52
N GLY A 137 5.39 11.60 -7.31
CA GLY A 137 4.88 10.75 -6.26
C GLY A 137 4.65 11.51 -4.95
N THR A 138 4.45 10.77 -3.87
CA THR A 138 4.26 11.27 -2.51
C THR A 138 5.02 10.38 -1.54
N ASP A 139 5.77 10.99 -0.64
CA ASP A 139 6.57 10.32 0.38
C ASP A 139 5.99 10.55 1.78
N SER A 140 6.54 9.82 2.76
CA SER A 140 6.22 9.99 4.19
C SER A 140 4.78 9.59 4.57
N ILE A 141 4.15 8.73 3.80
CA ILE A 141 2.86 8.12 4.15
C ILE A 141 3.14 6.98 5.13
N ASN A 142 3.40 7.35 6.39
CA ASN A 142 3.82 6.43 7.43
C ASN A 142 2.66 6.09 8.35
N PHE A 143 2.56 4.82 8.76
CA PHE A 143 1.57 4.38 9.73
C PHE A 143 2.03 3.13 10.49
N ALA A 144 1.27 2.74 11.50
CA ALA A 144 1.56 1.58 12.32
C ALA A 144 0.64 0.42 11.97
N ILE A 145 1.16 -0.81 12.13
CA ILE A 145 0.39 -2.07 12.07
C ILE A 145 0.29 -2.63 13.49
N ASP A 146 -0.92 -3.06 13.86
CA ASP A 146 -1.19 -3.77 15.11
C ASP A 146 -1.98 -5.05 14.86
N PHE A 147 -1.32 -6.19 14.93
CA PHE A 147 -1.95 -7.50 14.76
C PHE A 147 -2.80 -7.93 15.97
N THR A 148 -2.76 -7.19 17.07
CA THR A 148 -3.61 -7.46 18.24
C THR A 148 -4.94 -6.70 18.19
N ASN A 149 -5.04 -5.75 17.26
CA ASN A 149 -6.22 -4.91 17.04
C ASN A 149 -6.66 -4.95 15.58
N MET A 150 -6.97 -6.14 15.07
CA MET A 150 -7.43 -6.34 13.69
C MET A 150 -8.93 -6.11 13.58
N HIS A 151 -9.32 -5.34 12.56
CA HIS A 151 -10.73 -5.06 12.25
C HIS A 151 -11.20 -5.84 11.02
N ARG A 152 -12.46 -6.23 11.01
CA ARG A 152 -13.11 -6.72 9.79
C ARG A 152 -13.21 -5.56 8.81
N ILE A 153 -12.96 -5.83 7.53
CA ILE A 153 -13.05 -4.76 6.54
C ILE A 153 -14.48 -4.21 6.44
N CYS A 154 -15.49 -5.05 6.61
CA CYS A 154 -16.89 -4.62 6.58
C CYS A 154 -17.30 -3.71 7.76
N ASP A 155 -16.52 -3.65 8.83
CA ASP A 155 -16.78 -2.71 9.94
C ASP A 155 -16.72 -1.24 9.46
N TYR A 156 -16.07 -1.00 8.31
CA TYR A 156 -15.93 0.32 7.69
C TYR A 156 -17.08 0.68 6.74
N PHE A 157 -17.82 -0.30 6.21
CA PHE A 157 -18.94 -0.10 5.30
C PHE A 157 -20.08 -1.11 5.55
N PRO A 158 -20.80 -0.97 6.66
CA PRO A 158 -21.92 -1.87 7.00
C PRO A 158 -23.01 -1.88 5.91
N PRO A 159 -23.84 -2.96 5.84
CA PRO A 159 -23.88 -4.04 6.82
C PRO A 159 -22.82 -5.11 6.61
N CYS A 160 -22.21 -5.57 7.71
CA CYS A 160 -21.38 -6.76 7.67
C CYS A 160 -22.24 -7.99 7.34
N PRO A 161 -21.77 -8.92 6.50
CA PRO A 161 -22.36 -10.23 6.37
C PRO A 161 -22.38 -10.96 7.71
N PRO A 162 -23.41 -11.78 8.01
CA PRO A 162 -23.47 -12.56 9.24
C PRO A 162 -22.35 -13.60 9.36
#